data_72243458c976bafc50dbffbdc9dd0003
#
_entry.id   72243458c976bafc50dbffbdc9dd0003
#
_cell.length_a   1.000
_cell.length_b   1.000
_cell.length_c   1.000
_cell.angle_alpha   90.00
_cell.angle_beta   90.00
_cell.angle_gamma   90.00
#
_symmetry.space_group_name_H-M   'P 1'
#
loop_
_entity.id
_entity.type
_entity.pdbx_description
1 polymer ?
#
loop_
_entity_poly.entity_id
_entity_poly.type
_entity_poly.pdbx_seq_one_letter_code
_entity_poly.pdbx_strand_id
1 'polypeptide(L)'
;MLDGPRLFRIIRSLLVSPAFRTLAVLGLGIIAVASAQPAWAGLEEAVKAMQAGDMAAAEKDLQVLVKERDPRAQFLLGTYVYGNPDSKMFDLNKAAPLLLDAAERGYIPAMIPLAGAYAEGKGVPKSMFESFKWLAIAERWNSPNSAGLLEQVGRELKPDELEKAKAAAIAFTFKTK
;
A
#
# COMPACT_ATOMS: atom_id res chain seq x y z
N MET A 1 2.83 -43.92 22.12
CA MET A 1 2.13 -42.97 21.21
C MET A 1 2.31 -41.57 21.79
N LEU A 2 3.08 -40.72 21.13
CA LEU A 2 3.30 -39.35 21.61
C LEU A 2 2.18 -38.48 21.05
N ASP A 3 1.48 -37.77 21.94
CA ASP A 3 0.37 -36.86 21.57
C ASP A 3 0.83 -35.74 20.66
N GLY A 4 0.06 -35.42 19.62
CA GLY A 4 0.36 -34.43 18.58
C GLY A 4 0.87 -33.08 19.07
N PRO A 5 0.37 -32.50 20.19
CA PRO A 5 0.86 -31.23 20.73
C PRO A 5 2.30 -31.28 21.26
N ARG A 6 2.75 -32.42 21.75
CA ARG A 6 4.12 -32.62 22.26
C ARG A 6 5.13 -32.74 21.12
N LEU A 7 4.75 -33.41 20.03
CA LEU A 7 5.57 -33.55 18.83
C LEU A 7 5.81 -32.17 18.17
N PHE A 8 4.77 -31.36 18.10
CA PHE A 8 4.86 -30.01 17.52
C PHE A 8 5.76 -29.07 18.32
N ARG A 9 5.78 -29.19 19.65
CA ARG A 9 6.64 -28.39 20.54
C ARG A 9 8.10 -28.80 20.42
N ILE A 10 8.39 -30.10 20.23
CA ILE A 10 9.75 -30.64 20.05
C ILE A 10 10.30 -30.20 18.67
N ILE A 11 9.52 -30.29 17.61
CA ILE A 11 9.91 -29.85 16.26
C ILE A 11 10.22 -28.33 16.26
N ARG A 12 9.41 -27.52 16.96
CA ARG A 12 9.62 -26.09 17.07
C ARG A 12 10.90 -25.73 17.86
N SER A 13 11.24 -26.48 18.89
CA SER A 13 12.47 -26.25 19.66
C SER A 13 13.74 -26.67 18.91
N LEU A 14 13.67 -27.66 18.04
CA LEU A 14 14.79 -28.10 17.21
C LEU A 14 15.09 -27.16 16.05
N LEU A 15 14.07 -26.47 15.49
CA LEU A 15 14.23 -25.53 14.39
C LEU A 15 14.78 -24.15 14.83
N VAL A 16 14.77 -23.84 16.14
CA VAL A 16 15.23 -22.55 16.68
C VAL A 16 16.64 -22.64 17.29
N SER A 17 17.22 -23.84 17.42
CA SER A 17 18.55 -23.99 18.02
C SER A 17 19.68 -23.56 17.07
N PRO A 18 20.58 -22.66 17.52
CA PRO A 18 21.73 -22.25 16.70
C PRO A 18 22.70 -23.38 16.37
N ALA A 19 22.64 -24.50 17.07
CA ALA A 19 23.47 -25.68 16.81
C ALA A 19 23.14 -26.42 15.49
N PHE A 20 21.93 -26.22 14.94
CA PHE A 20 21.55 -26.82 13.66
C PHE A 20 22.04 -26.02 12.44
N ARG A 21 22.56 -24.81 12.64
CA ARG A 21 23.11 -23.97 11.56
C ARG A 21 24.52 -24.39 11.11
N THR A 22 25.26 -25.16 11.92
CA THR A 22 26.67 -25.53 11.66
C THR A 22 26.86 -26.92 11.08
N LEU A 23 25.85 -27.78 11.01
CA LEU A 23 26.00 -29.17 10.54
C LEU A 23 25.53 -29.40 9.09
N ALA A 24 25.13 -28.37 8.37
CA ALA A 24 24.67 -28.45 6.96
C ALA A 24 25.77 -28.12 5.92
N VAL A 25 27.06 -28.19 6.31
CA VAL A 25 28.19 -27.80 5.43
C VAL A 25 28.98 -29.00 4.88
N LEU A 26 28.46 -30.21 4.97
CA LEU A 26 29.11 -31.36 4.34
C LEU A 26 28.13 -32.13 3.42
N GLY A 27 28.08 -31.67 2.17
CA GLY A 27 27.78 -32.51 1.03
C GLY A 27 26.34 -32.99 0.87
N LEU A 28 25.46 -32.10 0.43
CA LEU A 28 24.33 -32.39 -0.47
C LEU A 28 23.64 -31.03 -0.74
N GLY A 29 23.32 -30.77 -2.00
CA GLY A 29 22.92 -29.49 -2.53
C GLY A 29 22.13 -28.58 -1.57
N ILE A 30 22.60 -27.37 -1.38
CA ILE A 30 21.88 -26.33 -0.68
C ILE A 30 20.57 -26.10 -1.44
N ILE A 31 19.49 -26.78 -1.01
CA ILE A 31 18.16 -26.26 -1.24
C ILE A 31 18.13 -25.00 -0.35
N ALA A 32 18.47 -23.85 -0.94
CA ALA A 32 18.11 -22.58 -0.37
C ALA A 32 16.58 -22.60 -0.26
N VAL A 33 16.07 -23.03 0.89
CA VAL A 33 14.73 -22.68 1.30
C VAL A 33 14.84 -21.17 1.46
N ALA A 34 14.58 -20.46 0.35
CA ALA A 34 14.24 -19.05 0.43
C ALA A 34 13.06 -19.03 1.39
N SER A 35 13.33 -18.70 2.66
CA SER A 35 12.29 -18.42 3.63
C SER A 35 11.52 -17.26 3.02
N ALA A 36 10.39 -17.57 2.39
CA ALA A 36 9.47 -16.56 1.92
C ALA A 36 9.14 -15.71 3.16
N GLN A 37 9.75 -14.57 3.26
CA GLN A 37 9.45 -13.61 4.30
C GLN A 37 7.97 -13.28 4.14
N PRO A 38 7.16 -13.37 5.19
CA PRO A 38 5.76 -13.00 5.05
C PRO A 38 5.68 -11.53 4.62
N ALA A 39 4.73 -11.21 3.75
CA ALA A 39 4.58 -9.88 3.14
C ALA A 39 4.59 -8.72 4.17
N TRP A 40 4.12 -8.97 5.42
CA TRP A 40 4.18 -7.97 6.49
C TRP A 40 5.61 -7.64 6.93
N ALA A 41 6.58 -8.57 6.83
CA ALA A 41 7.98 -8.32 7.22
C ALA A 41 8.63 -7.29 6.27
N GLY A 42 8.34 -7.37 4.96
CA GLY A 42 8.83 -6.39 3.99
C GLY A 42 8.26 -4.98 4.23
N LEU A 43 6.98 -4.88 4.65
CA LEU A 43 6.40 -3.60 5.03
C LEU A 43 7.06 -3.01 6.28
N GLU A 44 7.34 -3.83 7.29
CA GLU A 44 8.00 -3.38 8.52
C GLU A 44 9.40 -2.83 8.24
N GLU A 45 10.20 -3.54 7.44
CA GLU A 45 11.54 -3.09 7.06
C GLU A 45 11.47 -1.79 6.23
N ALA A 46 10.54 -1.69 5.29
CA ALA A 46 10.33 -0.45 4.53
C ALA A 46 9.96 0.73 5.43
N VAL A 47 9.07 0.54 6.41
CA VAL A 47 8.70 1.59 7.37
C VAL A 47 9.89 2.01 8.23
N LYS A 48 10.73 1.07 8.68
CA LYS A 48 11.97 1.38 9.42
C LYS A 48 12.94 2.18 8.56
N ALA A 49 13.12 1.82 7.29
CA ALA A 49 13.96 2.55 6.36
C ALA A 49 13.45 3.98 6.14
N MET A 50 12.13 4.15 5.98
CA MET A 50 11.50 5.48 5.86
C MET A 50 11.73 6.33 7.12
N GLN A 51 11.59 5.75 8.32
CA GLN A 51 11.85 6.44 9.58
C GLN A 51 13.32 6.84 9.75
N ALA A 52 14.24 6.05 9.20
CA ALA A 52 15.67 6.37 9.16
C ALA A 52 16.04 7.37 8.04
N GLY A 53 15.09 7.78 7.19
CA GLY A 53 15.34 8.66 6.04
C GLY A 53 15.96 7.95 4.84
N ASP A 54 16.12 6.63 4.89
CA ASP A 54 16.63 5.82 3.77
C ASP A 54 15.50 5.44 2.80
N MET A 55 15.09 6.43 1.99
CA MET A 55 14.03 6.23 1.00
C MET A 55 14.41 5.24 -0.11
N ALA A 56 15.71 5.04 -0.36
CA ALA A 56 16.17 4.09 -1.38
C ALA A 56 16.00 2.64 -0.91
N ALA A 57 16.31 2.36 0.36
CA ALA A 57 16.03 1.06 0.97
C ALA A 57 14.52 0.80 1.03
N ALA A 58 13.74 1.80 1.47
CA ALA A 58 12.28 1.69 1.52
C ALA A 58 11.68 1.40 0.14
N GLU A 59 12.12 2.10 -0.91
CA GLU A 59 11.67 1.85 -2.28
C GLU A 59 11.92 0.41 -2.70
N LYS A 60 13.14 -0.09 -2.47
CA LYS A 60 13.53 -1.44 -2.85
C LYS A 60 12.62 -2.50 -2.23
N ASP A 61 12.34 -2.38 -0.93
CA ASP A 61 11.52 -3.34 -0.20
C ASP A 61 10.05 -3.24 -0.61
N LEU A 62 9.53 -2.00 -0.77
CA LEU A 62 8.16 -1.77 -1.22
C LEU A 62 7.92 -2.23 -2.65
N GLN A 63 8.90 -2.10 -3.55
CA GLN A 63 8.76 -2.55 -4.95
C GLN A 63 8.51 -4.05 -5.07
N VAL A 64 9.05 -4.87 -4.16
CA VAL A 64 8.76 -6.31 -4.14
C VAL A 64 7.27 -6.54 -3.87
N LEU A 65 6.72 -5.87 -2.87
CA LEU A 65 5.31 -5.98 -2.48
C LEU A 65 4.35 -5.34 -3.50
N VAL A 66 4.79 -4.28 -4.18
CA VAL A 66 4.04 -3.67 -5.29
C VAL A 66 3.88 -4.64 -6.45
N LYS A 67 4.90 -5.46 -6.77
CA LYS A 67 4.78 -6.52 -7.78
C LYS A 67 3.75 -7.58 -7.39
N GLU A 68 3.61 -7.85 -6.10
CA GLU A 68 2.57 -8.71 -5.52
C GLU A 68 1.20 -8.01 -5.40
N ARG A 69 1.14 -6.74 -5.84
CA ARG A 69 -0.05 -5.89 -5.79
C ARG A 69 -0.57 -5.64 -4.37
N ASP A 70 0.32 -5.58 -3.38
CA ASP A 70 -0.05 -5.19 -2.01
C ASP A 70 -0.44 -3.70 -1.99
N PRO A 71 -1.71 -3.36 -1.71
CA PRO A 71 -2.18 -1.98 -1.77
C PRO A 71 -1.57 -1.09 -0.67
N ARG A 72 -1.08 -1.68 0.42
CA ARG A 72 -0.37 -0.96 1.50
C ARG A 72 0.99 -0.48 0.99
N ALA A 73 1.72 -1.35 0.30
CA ALA A 73 3.01 -1.01 -0.30
C ALA A 73 2.86 0.05 -1.40
N GLN A 74 1.83 -0.09 -2.23
CA GLN A 74 1.49 0.90 -3.26
C GLN A 74 1.21 2.28 -2.63
N PHE A 75 0.43 2.34 -1.56
CA PHE A 75 0.16 3.57 -0.83
C PHE A 75 1.42 4.18 -0.21
N LEU A 76 2.24 3.37 0.48
CA LEU A 76 3.46 3.86 1.11
C LEU A 76 4.44 4.40 0.07
N LEU A 77 4.67 3.65 -1.00
CA LEU A 77 5.56 4.07 -2.08
C LEU A 77 5.03 5.33 -2.79
N GLY A 78 3.73 5.35 -3.10
CA GLY A 78 3.08 6.47 -3.77
C GLY A 78 3.03 7.74 -2.93
N THR A 79 2.82 7.64 -1.62
CA THR A 79 2.65 8.81 -0.76
C THR A 79 3.98 9.33 -0.22
N TYR A 80 4.81 8.45 0.32
CA TYR A 80 5.96 8.87 1.13
C TYR A 80 7.28 8.86 0.36
N VAL A 81 7.42 8.01 -0.65
CA VAL A 81 8.65 7.94 -1.45
C VAL A 81 8.55 8.82 -2.68
N TYR A 82 7.54 8.63 -3.52
CA TYR A 82 7.37 9.37 -4.77
C TYR A 82 6.51 10.63 -4.64
N GLY A 83 5.56 10.65 -3.72
CA GLY A 83 4.65 11.78 -3.50
C GLY A 83 5.20 12.85 -2.55
N ASN A 84 6.28 12.58 -1.82
CA ASN A 84 6.87 13.51 -0.88
C ASN A 84 7.86 14.45 -1.58
N PRO A 85 7.60 15.79 -1.60
CA PRO A 85 8.50 16.76 -2.23
C PRO A 85 9.92 16.80 -1.65
N ASP A 86 10.08 16.40 -0.37
CA ASP A 86 11.38 16.35 0.31
C ASP A 86 12.18 15.09 -0.04
N SER A 87 11.54 14.12 -0.69
CA SER A 87 12.20 12.89 -1.14
C SER A 87 13.06 13.15 -2.38
N LYS A 88 14.30 12.66 -2.39
CA LYS A 88 15.16 12.64 -3.58
C LYS A 88 14.57 11.84 -4.74
N MET A 89 13.54 11.04 -4.46
CA MET A 89 12.85 10.17 -5.41
C MET A 89 11.48 10.73 -5.82
N PHE A 90 11.21 12.00 -5.51
CA PHE A 90 9.97 12.67 -5.83
C PHE A 90 9.62 12.54 -7.32
N ASP A 91 8.49 11.89 -7.60
CA ASP A 91 7.98 11.67 -8.96
C ASP A 91 6.46 11.43 -8.92
N LEU A 92 5.70 12.46 -9.18
CA LEU A 92 4.24 12.38 -9.13
C LEU A 92 3.65 11.48 -10.22
N ASN A 93 4.35 11.31 -11.35
CA ASN A 93 3.90 10.40 -12.41
C ASN A 93 4.02 8.93 -12.00
N LYS A 94 4.90 8.62 -11.05
CA LYS A 94 4.97 7.30 -10.41
C LYS A 94 4.01 7.19 -9.23
N ALA A 95 3.84 8.26 -8.45
CA ALA A 95 3.00 8.28 -7.26
C ALA A 95 1.52 8.02 -7.59
N ALA A 96 0.96 8.78 -8.52
CA ALA A 96 -0.47 8.76 -8.77
C ALA A 96 -1.02 7.41 -9.28
N PRO A 97 -0.37 6.68 -10.20
CA PRO A 97 -0.80 5.34 -10.60
C PRO A 97 -0.80 4.32 -9.46
N LEU A 98 0.17 4.40 -8.53
CA LEU A 98 0.22 3.52 -7.35
C LEU A 98 -0.94 3.80 -6.40
N LEU A 99 -1.23 5.09 -6.14
CA LEU A 99 -2.37 5.49 -5.33
C LEU A 99 -3.69 5.05 -5.95
N LEU A 100 -3.81 5.15 -7.29
CA LEU A 100 -5.00 4.73 -8.02
C LEU A 100 -5.23 3.21 -7.90
N ASP A 101 -4.19 2.38 -8.14
CA ASP A 101 -4.35 0.92 -8.03
C ASP A 101 -4.65 0.50 -6.58
N ALA A 102 -4.05 1.13 -5.58
CA ALA A 102 -4.36 0.89 -4.18
C ALA A 102 -5.81 1.26 -3.82
N ALA A 103 -6.28 2.43 -4.25
CA ALA A 103 -7.64 2.90 -4.01
C ALA A 103 -8.69 2.01 -4.71
N GLU A 104 -8.45 1.62 -5.96
CA GLU A 104 -9.31 0.70 -6.71
C GLU A 104 -9.41 -0.69 -6.07
N ARG A 105 -8.40 -1.10 -5.30
CA ARG A 105 -8.40 -2.34 -4.49
C ARG A 105 -8.99 -2.18 -3.11
N GLY A 106 -9.57 -1.02 -2.80
CA GLY A 106 -10.25 -0.76 -1.54
C GLY A 106 -9.32 -0.33 -0.40
N TYR A 107 -8.10 0.10 -0.69
CA TYR A 107 -7.25 0.68 0.33
C TYR A 107 -7.64 2.13 0.59
N ILE A 108 -8.49 2.32 1.56
CA ILE A 108 -9.11 3.61 1.88
C ILE A 108 -8.09 4.74 2.11
N PRO A 109 -6.94 4.52 2.81
CA PRO A 109 -5.94 5.59 3.01
C PRO A 109 -5.37 6.18 1.72
N ALA A 110 -5.41 5.47 0.59
CA ALA A 110 -4.94 5.97 -0.69
C ALA A 110 -5.90 6.96 -1.37
N MET A 111 -7.18 6.98 -0.98
CA MET A 111 -8.23 7.74 -1.69
C MET A 111 -8.09 9.24 -1.52
N ILE A 112 -7.73 9.73 -0.31
CA ILE A 112 -7.57 11.16 -0.06
C ILE A 112 -6.37 11.74 -0.83
N PRO A 113 -5.14 11.17 -0.74
CA PRO A 113 -4.02 11.67 -1.55
C PRO A 113 -4.28 11.55 -3.04
N LEU A 114 -4.97 10.50 -3.51
CA LEU A 114 -5.39 10.37 -4.91
C LEU A 114 -6.36 11.48 -5.32
N ALA A 115 -7.36 11.78 -4.48
CA ALA A 115 -8.30 12.87 -4.73
C ALA A 115 -7.58 14.22 -4.82
N GLY A 116 -6.60 14.48 -3.95
CA GLY A 116 -5.73 15.64 -4.02
C GLY A 116 -4.94 15.69 -5.34
N ALA A 117 -4.38 14.56 -5.77
CA ALA A 117 -3.68 14.47 -7.05
C ALA A 117 -4.59 14.88 -8.23
N TYR A 118 -5.84 14.41 -8.25
CA TYR A 118 -6.83 14.82 -9.26
C TYR A 118 -7.24 16.28 -9.15
N ALA A 119 -7.45 16.82 -7.94
CA ALA A 119 -7.82 18.23 -7.75
C ALA A 119 -6.75 19.18 -8.29
N GLU A 120 -5.48 18.82 -8.13
CA GLU A 120 -4.34 19.65 -8.51
C GLU A 120 -3.77 19.31 -9.90
N GLY A 121 -4.10 18.16 -10.47
CA GLY A 121 -3.49 17.67 -11.71
C GLY A 121 -2.06 17.16 -11.52
N LYS A 122 -1.77 16.58 -10.36
CA LYS A 122 -0.43 16.09 -9.97
C LYS A 122 -0.27 14.61 -10.33
N GLY A 123 0.47 14.31 -11.39
CA GLY A 123 0.71 12.95 -11.87
C GLY A 123 -0.51 12.29 -12.54
N VAL A 124 -1.63 12.99 -12.58
CA VAL A 124 -2.87 12.66 -13.29
C VAL A 124 -3.48 13.94 -13.89
N PRO A 125 -4.27 13.86 -14.96
CA PRO A 125 -5.01 15.01 -15.47
C PRO A 125 -5.91 15.61 -14.40
N LYS A 126 -5.92 16.96 -14.29
CA LYS A 126 -6.79 17.64 -13.32
C LYS A 126 -8.26 17.30 -13.55
N SER A 127 -8.97 16.87 -12.50
CA SER A 127 -10.38 16.52 -12.55
C SER A 127 -11.04 16.67 -11.17
N MET A 128 -11.85 17.72 -11.00
CA MET A 128 -12.65 17.88 -9.79
C MET A 128 -13.71 16.78 -9.65
N PHE A 129 -14.20 16.24 -10.79
CA PHE A 129 -15.10 15.10 -10.80
C PHE A 129 -14.48 13.86 -10.17
N GLU A 130 -13.27 13.47 -10.60
CA GLU A 130 -12.55 12.32 -10.04
C GLU A 130 -12.16 12.56 -8.58
N SER A 131 -11.71 13.78 -8.25
CA SER A 131 -11.42 14.17 -6.87
C SER A 131 -12.63 13.98 -5.97
N PHE A 132 -13.80 14.53 -6.36
CA PHE A 132 -15.04 14.38 -5.61
C PHE A 132 -15.44 12.91 -5.46
N LYS A 133 -15.39 12.15 -6.55
CA LYS A 133 -15.74 10.72 -6.54
C LYS A 133 -14.92 9.95 -5.50
N TRP A 134 -13.59 10.11 -5.49
CA TRP A 134 -12.73 9.42 -4.53
C TRP A 134 -12.94 9.87 -3.09
N LEU A 135 -13.17 11.16 -2.85
CA LEU A 135 -13.54 11.67 -1.52
C LEU A 135 -14.89 11.11 -1.05
N ALA A 136 -15.89 11.04 -1.93
CA ALA A 136 -17.19 10.48 -1.60
C ALA A 136 -17.12 8.97 -1.27
N ILE A 137 -16.25 8.23 -1.96
CA ILE A 137 -15.98 6.83 -1.62
C ILE A 137 -15.30 6.76 -0.25
N ALA A 138 -14.26 7.55 0.00
CA ALA A 138 -13.56 7.59 1.28
C ALA A 138 -14.50 7.94 2.45
N GLU A 139 -15.41 8.90 2.25
CA GLU A 139 -16.40 9.31 3.24
C GLU A 139 -17.36 8.17 3.63
N ARG A 140 -17.81 7.37 2.67
CA ARG A 140 -18.65 6.18 2.94
C ARG A 140 -17.97 5.15 3.87
N TRP A 141 -16.64 5.18 3.95
CA TRP A 141 -15.82 4.33 4.81
C TRP A 141 -15.26 5.08 6.03
N ASN A 142 -15.88 6.22 6.37
CA ASN A 142 -15.51 7.06 7.51
C ASN A 142 -14.01 7.42 7.54
N SER A 143 -13.43 7.73 6.38
CA SER A 143 -12.04 8.17 6.31
C SER A 143 -11.86 9.52 7.00
N PRO A 144 -10.88 9.71 7.87
CA PRO A 144 -10.64 10.98 8.53
C PRO A 144 -10.44 12.12 7.50
N ASN A 145 -11.03 13.28 7.78
CA ASN A 145 -10.94 14.52 6.98
C ASN A 145 -11.61 14.47 5.58
N SER A 146 -12.26 13.38 5.19
CA SER A 146 -12.92 13.28 3.89
C SER A 146 -14.09 14.25 3.74
N ALA A 147 -14.92 14.42 4.77
CA ALA A 147 -16.11 15.26 4.74
C ALA A 147 -15.80 16.74 4.39
N GLY A 148 -14.81 17.32 5.05
CA GLY A 148 -14.42 18.72 4.79
C GLY A 148 -13.88 18.93 3.38
N LEU A 149 -13.04 17.99 2.90
CA LEU A 149 -12.51 18.02 1.55
C LEU A 149 -13.60 17.79 0.50
N LEU A 150 -14.53 16.88 0.76
CA LEU A 150 -15.67 16.61 -0.10
C LEU A 150 -16.54 17.85 -0.30
N GLU A 151 -16.82 18.58 0.79
CA GLU A 151 -17.57 19.84 0.72
C GLU A 151 -16.82 20.90 -0.11
N GLN A 152 -15.51 21.05 0.13
CA GLN A 152 -14.69 22.00 -0.59
C GLN A 152 -14.68 21.71 -2.11
N VAL A 153 -14.40 20.47 -2.52
CA VAL A 153 -14.37 20.08 -3.92
C VAL A 153 -15.76 20.15 -4.55
N GLY A 154 -16.81 19.81 -3.79
CA GLY A 154 -18.20 19.89 -4.24
C GLY A 154 -18.65 21.31 -4.63
N ARG A 155 -18.10 22.35 -3.98
CA ARG A 155 -18.40 23.75 -4.32
C ARG A 155 -17.77 24.20 -5.65
N GLU A 156 -16.76 23.51 -6.13
CA GLU A 156 -16.08 23.82 -7.39
C GLU A 156 -16.72 23.16 -8.61
N LEU A 157 -17.62 22.17 -8.38
CA LEU A 157 -18.33 21.46 -9.43
C LEU A 157 -19.63 22.19 -9.80
N LYS A 158 -19.99 22.14 -11.08
CA LYS A 158 -21.33 22.54 -11.49
C LYS A 158 -22.37 21.55 -10.97
N PRO A 159 -23.63 21.97 -10.75
CA PRO A 159 -24.65 21.11 -10.16
C PRO A 159 -24.83 19.76 -10.87
N ASP A 160 -24.83 19.75 -12.20
CA ASP A 160 -24.96 18.54 -13.00
C ASP A 160 -23.73 17.62 -12.93
N GLU A 161 -22.53 18.19 -12.85
CA GLU A 161 -21.28 17.43 -12.64
C GLU A 161 -21.21 16.84 -11.23
N LEU A 162 -21.68 17.59 -10.23
CA LEU A 162 -21.76 17.13 -8.85
C LEU A 162 -22.67 15.91 -8.70
N GLU A 163 -23.87 15.95 -9.31
CA GLU A 163 -24.79 14.80 -9.27
C GLU A 163 -24.23 13.58 -10.00
N LYS A 164 -23.55 13.79 -11.12
CA LYS A 164 -22.84 12.70 -11.83
C LYS A 164 -21.71 12.11 -10.99
N ALA A 165 -20.94 12.95 -10.30
CA ALA A 165 -19.84 12.48 -9.44
C ALA A 165 -20.35 11.69 -8.23
N LYS A 166 -21.46 12.13 -7.60
CA LYS A 166 -22.16 11.37 -6.55
C LYS A 166 -22.63 10.01 -7.05
N ALA A 167 -23.28 9.98 -8.22
CA ALA A 167 -23.75 8.74 -8.81
C ALA A 167 -22.59 7.78 -9.13
N ALA A 168 -21.48 8.30 -9.67
CA ALA A 168 -20.29 7.52 -9.95
C ALA A 168 -19.64 6.94 -8.68
N ALA A 169 -19.65 7.69 -7.57
CA ALA A 169 -19.15 7.20 -6.29
C ALA A 169 -20.04 6.08 -5.70
N ILE A 170 -21.36 6.18 -5.88
CA ILE A 170 -22.30 5.16 -5.42
C ILE A 170 -22.15 3.88 -6.24
N ALA A 171 -22.01 4.01 -7.56
CA ALA A 171 -21.91 2.89 -8.49
C ALA A 171 -20.53 2.20 -8.45
N PHE A 172 -19.53 2.82 -7.81
CA PHE A 172 -18.18 2.30 -7.78
C PHE A 172 -18.08 1.00 -6.96
N THR A 173 -17.40 0.03 -7.55
CA THR A 173 -17.06 -1.26 -6.91
C THR A 173 -15.56 -1.47 -6.93
N PHE A 174 -15.01 -1.99 -5.84
CA PHE A 174 -13.57 -2.28 -5.77
C PHE A 174 -13.18 -3.44 -6.69
N LYS A 175 -11.97 -3.37 -7.22
CA LYS A 175 -11.39 -4.49 -7.99
C LYS A 175 -11.21 -5.69 -7.06
N THR A 176 -11.82 -6.81 -7.41
CA THR A 176 -11.53 -8.11 -6.77
C THR A 176 -10.12 -8.57 -7.16
N LYS A 177 -9.49 -9.33 -6.26
CA LYS A 177 -8.19 -9.96 -6.50
C LYS A 177 -8.23 -10.92 -7.68
#